data_9155a115f4536b2835623b30837df914
#
_entry.id   9155a115f4536b2835623b30837df914
#
_cell.length_a   1.000
_cell.length_b   1.000
_cell.length_c   1.000
_cell.angle_alpha   90.00
_cell.angle_beta   90.00
_cell.angle_gamma   90.00
#
_symmetry.space_group_name_H-M   'P 1'
#
loop_
_entity.id
_entity.type
_entity.pdbx_description
1 polymer ?
#
loop_
_entity_poly.entity_id
_entity_poly.type
_entity_poly.pdbx_seq_one_letter_code
_entity_poly.pdbx_strand_id
1 'polypeptide(L)'
;LEESYEFIEAIEKQNKINMREELGDLLLQVMLHSDIEYEKEVFSIKDVIHCLNEKIKYRHPHVFQKKERISKEKAKKIWEQLKQNTQKVAYEDSLSSSLISKLKYLEPIKGTEIISDEVSKYGFAWENYSQILDKINEELGELKEALENKDEQSIKEEMGDVFFTLINLSFFLNIKSQETLNQANKKFIKRFAFIEEKLDDKIDKVTRNELKRLWELAKKD
;
A
#
# COMPACT_ATOMS: atom_id res chain seq x y z
N LEU A 1 -2.45 -8.06 8.59
CA LEU A 1 -1.82 -7.63 7.33
C LEU A 1 -1.13 -8.80 6.63
N GLU A 2 -0.43 -9.67 7.35
CA GLU A 2 0.26 -10.85 6.83
C GLU A 2 -0.68 -11.73 6.00
N GLU A 3 -1.80 -12.16 6.56
CA GLU A 3 -2.85 -12.96 5.89
C GLU A 3 -3.37 -12.31 4.60
N SER A 4 -3.43 -10.96 4.58
CA SER A 4 -3.86 -10.23 3.37
C SER A 4 -2.81 -10.32 2.26
N TYR A 5 -1.53 -10.31 2.60
CA TYR A 5 -0.44 -10.47 1.63
C TYR A 5 -0.34 -11.91 1.13
N GLU A 6 -0.49 -12.89 2.01
CA GLU A 6 -0.50 -14.31 1.66
C GLU A 6 -1.67 -14.65 0.75
N PHE A 7 -2.85 -14.06 1.02
CA PHE A 7 -3.99 -14.17 0.11
C PHE A 7 -3.72 -13.57 -1.28
N ILE A 8 -3.06 -12.41 -1.36
CA ILE A 8 -2.67 -11.78 -2.63
C ILE A 8 -1.66 -12.68 -3.36
N GLU A 9 -0.68 -13.21 -2.67
CA GLU A 9 0.30 -14.13 -3.23
C GLU A 9 -0.36 -15.41 -3.79
N ALA A 10 -1.30 -15.98 -3.03
CA ALA A 10 -2.06 -17.14 -3.46
C ALA A 10 -2.89 -16.87 -4.73
N ILE A 11 -3.43 -15.64 -4.88
CA ILE A 11 -4.09 -15.21 -6.12
C ILE A 11 -3.09 -15.13 -7.28
N GLU A 12 -1.94 -14.48 -7.08
CA GLU A 12 -0.91 -14.33 -8.12
C GLU A 12 -0.39 -15.69 -8.61
N LYS A 13 -0.19 -16.62 -7.68
CA LYS A 13 0.24 -17.99 -7.97
C LYS A 13 -0.90 -18.90 -8.47
N GLN A 14 -2.13 -18.41 -8.54
CA GLN A 14 -3.34 -19.17 -8.86
C GLN A 14 -3.54 -20.42 -7.97
N ASN A 15 -3.00 -20.43 -6.76
CA ASN A 15 -3.07 -21.53 -5.82
C ASN A 15 -4.42 -21.51 -5.07
N LYS A 16 -5.39 -22.29 -5.54
CA LYS A 16 -6.74 -22.35 -4.98
C LYS A 16 -6.80 -22.94 -3.56
N ILE A 17 -5.84 -23.76 -3.18
CA ILE A 17 -5.77 -24.35 -1.85
C ILE A 17 -5.39 -23.25 -0.86
N ASN A 18 -4.27 -22.56 -1.09
CA ASN A 18 -3.81 -21.49 -0.24
C ASN A 18 -4.84 -20.32 -0.23
N MET A 19 -5.43 -19.95 -1.39
CA MET A 19 -6.49 -18.94 -1.40
C MET A 19 -7.63 -19.23 -0.42
N ARG A 20 -8.01 -20.50 -0.26
CA ARG A 20 -9.07 -20.92 0.69
C ARG A 20 -8.57 -20.84 2.14
N GLU A 21 -7.32 -21.21 2.37
CA GLU A 21 -6.66 -21.14 3.67
C GLU A 21 -6.59 -19.69 4.16
N GLU A 22 -5.99 -18.81 3.37
CA GLU A 22 -5.83 -17.39 3.72
C GLU A 22 -7.18 -16.65 3.89
N LEU A 23 -8.21 -17.01 3.12
CA LEU A 23 -9.56 -16.51 3.36
C LEU A 23 -10.12 -16.98 4.71
N GLY A 24 -9.76 -18.17 5.17
CA GLY A 24 -10.10 -18.67 6.49
C GLY A 24 -9.42 -17.84 7.58
N ASP A 25 -8.16 -17.53 7.43
CA ASP A 25 -7.37 -16.76 8.40
C ASP A 25 -7.82 -15.29 8.47
N LEU A 26 -8.14 -14.68 7.33
CA LEU A 26 -8.80 -13.37 7.29
C LEU A 26 -10.17 -13.39 8.01
N LEU A 27 -10.96 -14.43 7.82
CA LEU A 27 -12.25 -14.58 8.52
C LEU A 27 -12.04 -14.79 10.02
N LEU A 28 -11.02 -15.55 10.42
CA LEU A 28 -10.65 -15.76 11.82
C LEU A 28 -10.37 -14.41 12.51
N GLN A 29 -9.62 -13.51 11.87
CA GLN A 29 -9.38 -12.17 12.39
C GLN A 29 -10.68 -11.40 12.62
N VAL A 30 -11.62 -11.48 11.67
CA VAL A 30 -12.93 -10.81 11.80
C VAL A 30 -13.72 -11.38 12.97
N MET A 31 -13.74 -12.71 13.14
CA MET A 31 -14.45 -13.38 14.24
C MET A 31 -13.83 -13.05 15.59
N LEU A 32 -12.51 -13.16 15.71
CA LEU A 32 -11.76 -12.90 16.94
C LEU A 32 -11.98 -11.47 17.44
N HIS A 33 -11.81 -10.48 16.57
CA HIS A 33 -12.03 -9.08 16.95
C HIS A 33 -13.48 -8.79 17.27
N SER A 34 -14.43 -9.44 16.60
CA SER A 34 -15.86 -9.29 16.94
C SER A 34 -16.19 -9.88 18.32
N ASP A 35 -15.53 -10.97 18.71
CA ASP A 35 -15.70 -11.61 20.01
C ASP A 35 -15.11 -10.76 21.14
N ILE A 36 -13.89 -10.22 20.92
CA ILE A 36 -13.25 -9.27 21.85
C ILE A 36 -14.15 -8.05 22.11
N GLU A 37 -14.77 -7.49 21.08
CA GLU A 37 -15.65 -6.32 21.22
C GLU A 37 -17.03 -6.70 21.79
N TYR A 38 -17.48 -7.94 21.59
CA TYR A 38 -18.67 -8.47 22.23
C TYR A 38 -18.50 -8.61 23.75
N GLU A 39 -17.34 -9.08 24.23
CA GLU A 39 -17.01 -9.14 25.65
C GLU A 39 -17.01 -7.76 26.31
N LYS A 40 -16.71 -6.70 25.56
CA LYS A 40 -16.76 -5.31 26.00
C LYS A 40 -18.14 -4.66 25.85
N GLU A 41 -19.14 -5.42 25.41
CA GLU A 41 -20.51 -4.95 25.14
C GLU A 41 -20.60 -3.83 24.08
N VAL A 42 -19.64 -3.77 23.12
CA VAL A 42 -19.60 -2.72 22.08
C VAL A 42 -20.35 -3.16 20.84
N PHE A 43 -19.98 -4.29 20.21
CA PHE A 43 -20.67 -4.89 19.07
C PHE A 43 -20.36 -6.39 18.95
N SER A 44 -21.19 -7.09 18.18
CA SER A 44 -21.05 -8.52 17.88
C SER A 44 -20.77 -8.79 16.41
N ILE A 45 -20.43 -10.03 16.06
CA ILE A 45 -20.31 -10.47 14.66
C ILE A 45 -21.62 -10.24 13.86
N LYS A 46 -22.80 -10.28 14.51
CA LYS A 46 -24.08 -9.97 13.86
C LYS A 46 -24.14 -8.52 13.39
N ASP A 47 -23.59 -7.60 14.19
CA ASP A 47 -23.57 -6.17 13.86
C ASP A 47 -22.60 -5.90 12.72
N VAL A 48 -21.46 -6.59 12.68
CA VAL A 48 -20.49 -6.54 11.55
C VAL A 48 -21.16 -7.00 10.26
N ILE A 49 -21.86 -8.14 10.28
CA ILE A 49 -22.58 -8.69 9.11
C ILE A 49 -23.73 -7.75 8.70
N HIS A 50 -24.47 -7.21 9.66
CA HIS A 50 -25.54 -6.25 9.39
C HIS A 50 -25.01 -4.99 8.70
N CYS A 51 -23.96 -4.41 9.24
CA CYS A 51 -23.29 -3.23 8.66
C CYS A 51 -22.80 -3.51 7.23
N LEU A 52 -22.19 -4.67 6.98
CA LEU A 52 -21.76 -5.07 5.65
C LEU A 52 -22.95 -5.20 4.68
N ASN A 53 -24.03 -5.84 5.10
CA ASN A 53 -25.23 -6.01 4.28
C ASN A 53 -25.86 -4.66 3.88
N GLU A 54 -26.01 -3.75 4.84
CA GLU A 54 -26.57 -2.43 4.56
C GLU A 54 -25.65 -1.63 3.60
N LYS A 55 -24.34 -1.71 3.79
CA LYS A 55 -23.35 -1.13 2.88
C LYS A 55 -23.44 -1.67 1.45
N ILE A 56 -23.60 -3.01 1.31
CA ILE A 56 -23.76 -3.67 0.00
C ILE A 56 -25.06 -3.22 -0.66
N LYS A 57 -26.18 -3.25 0.05
CA LYS A 57 -27.49 -2.81 -0.47
C LYS A 57 -27.46 -1.36 -0.94
N TYR A 58 -26.89 -0.48 -0.12
CA TYR A 58 -26.76 0.94 -0.44
C TYR A 58 -25.93 1.18 -1.70
N ARG A 59 -24.79 0.50 -1.85
CA ARG A 59 -23.87 0.67 -2.98
C ARG A 59 -24.31 -0.04 -4.27
N HIS A 60 -25.34 -0.90 -4.20
CA HIS A 60 -25.87 -1.62 -5.35
C HIS A 60 -27.38 -1.39 -5.54
N PRO A 61 -27.84 -0.13 -5.68
CA PRO A 61 -29.26 0.18 -5.80
C PRO A 61 -29.90 -0.45 -7.03
N HIS A 62 -29.14 -0.65 -8.11
CA HIS A 62 -29.59 -1.35 -9.31
C HIS A 62 -29.96 -2.82 -9.07
N VAL A 63 -29.36 -3.46 -8.06
CA VAL A 63 -29.66 -4.85 -7.69
C VAL A 63 -30.82 -4.92 -6.69
N PHE A 64 -30.73 -4.13 -5.62
CA PHE A 64 -31.62 -4.28 -4.47
C PHE A 64 -32.88 -3.39 -4.52
N GLN A 65 -32.81 -2.24 -5.20
CA GLN A 65 -33.94 -1.29 -5.25
C GLN A 65 -34.63 -1.32 -6.62
N LYS A 66 -33.89 -1.06 -7.71
CA LYS A 66 -34.46 -0.89 -9.04
C LYS A 66 -34.55 -2.19 -9.85
N LYS A 67 -33.80 -3.23 -9.48
CA LYS A 67 -33.68 -4.52 -10.19
C LYS A 67 -33.40 -4.36 -11.69
N GLU A 68 -32.59 -3.37 -12.04
CA GLU A 68 -32.23 -3.05 -13.43
C GLU A 68 -30.90 -3.73 -13.82
N ARG A 69 -30.87 -4.30 -15.02
CA ARG A 69 -29.60 -4.73 -15.62
C ARG A 69 -28.88 -3.53 -16.18
N ILE A 70 -27.71 -3.22 -15.66
CA ILE A 70 -26.85 -2.13 -16.13
C ILE A 70 -25.47 -2.68 -16.54
N SER A 71 -24.72 -1.94 -17.37
CA SER A 71 -23.35 -2.34 -17.73
C SER A 71 -22.41 -2.32 -16.52
N LYS A 72 -21.31 -3.07 -16.60
CA LYS A 72 -20.28 -3.11 -15.53
C LYS A 72 -19.69 -1.73 -15.25
N GLU A 73 -19.47 -0.95 -16.29
CA GLU A 73 -18.92 0.42 -16.21
C GLU A 73 -19.87 1.36 -15.47
N LYS A 74 -21.18 1.25 -15.78
CA LYS A 74 -22.21 2.05 -15.09
C LYS A 74 -22.34 1.62 -13.62
N ALA A 75 -22.32 0.33 -13.34
CA ALA A 75 -22.34 -0.21 -11.99
C ALA A 75 -21.14 0.28 -11.17
N LYS A 76 -19.94 0.25 -11.74
CA LYS A 76 -18.71 0.74 -11.11
C LYS A 76 -18.79 2.23 -10.80
N LYS A 77 -19.23 3.08 -11.73
CA LYS A 77 -19.40 4.52 -11.49
C LYS A 77 -20.38 4.82 -10.35
N ILE A 78 -21.53 4.16 -10.34
CA ILE A 78 -22.52 4.31 -9.26
C ILE A 78 -21.93 3.89 -7.92
N TRP A 79 -21.23 2.75 -7.88
CA TRP A 79 -20.58 2.26 -6.67
C TRP A 79 -19.52 3.23 -6.13
N GLU A 80 -18.68 3.80 -7.00
CA GLU A 80 -17.66 4.78 -6.64
C GLU A 80 -18.30 6.06 -6.08
N GLN A 81 -19.35 6.59 -6.72
CA GLN A 81 -20.08 7.76 -6.25
C GLN A 81 -20.71 7.52 -4.86
N LEU A 82 -21.38 6.38 -4.67
CA LEU A 82 -22.03 6.05 -3.41
C LEU A 82 -21.00 5.74 -2.30
N LYS A 83 -19.85 5.17 -2.67
CA LYS A 83 -18.73 4.99 -1.74
C LYS A 83 -18.21 6.33 -1.23
N GLN A 84 -18.00 7.30 -2.12
CA GLN A 84 -17.58 8.66 -1.74
C GLN A 84 -18.60 9.34 -0.85
N ASN A 85 -19.89 9.21 -1.14
CA ASN A 85 -20.96 9.81 -0.34
C ASN A 85 -21.03 9.21 1.08
N THR A 86 -20.83 7.91 1.24
CA THR A 86 -20.77 7.27 2.56
C THR A 86 -19.53 7.64 3.38
N GLN A 87 -18.45 8.04 2.73
CA GLN A 87 -17.26 8.53 3.41
C GLN A 87 -17.35 10.02 3.78
N LYS A 88 -18.18 10.80 3.07
CA LYS A 88 -18.40 12.24 3.36
C LYS A 88 -19.27 12.55 4.59
N VAL A 89 -19.85 11.54 5.24
CA VAL A 89 -20.71 11.71 6.43
C VAL A 89 -19.92 11.90 7.73
N ALA A 90 -18.60 11.76 7.72
CA ALA A 90 -17.75 12.13 8.85
C ALA A 90 -17.26 13.57 8.62
N TYR A 91 -17.85 14.52 9.33
CA TYR A 91 -17.46 15.90 9.56
C TYR A 91 -16.00 16.24 9.16
N GLU A 92 -15.80 16.69 7.93
CA GLU A 92 -14.49 17.15 7.49
C GLU A 92 -14.64 18.56 6.90
N ASP A 93 -14.36 19.55 7.72
CA ASP A 93 -14.44 20.97 7.34
C ASP A 93 -13.29 21.39 6.37
N SER A 94 -12.30 20.53 6.14
CA SER A 94 -11.14 20.82 5.29
C SER A 94 -10.60 19.59 4.56
N LEU A 95 -9.86 19.83 3.45
CA LEU A 95 -9.15 18.77 2.72
C LEU A 95 -8.15 18.04 3.62
N SER A 96 -7.41 18.78 4.46
CA SER A 96 -6.42 18.18 5.38
C SER A 96 -7.08 17.25 6.39
N SER A 97 -8.23 17.62 6.98
CA SER A 97 -8.98 16.73 7.88
C SER A 97 -9.44 15.46 7.18
N SER A 98 -9.92 15.59 5.94
CA SER A 98 -10.29 14.46 5.08
C SER A 98 -9.10 13.53 4.82
N LEU A 99 -7.94 14.09 4.48
CA LEU A 99 -6.72 13.33 4.24
C LEU A 99 -6.24 12.61 5.50
N ILE A 100 -6.18 13.29 6.65
CA ILE A 100 -5.78 12.68 7.93
C ILE A 100 -6.66 11.48 8.27
N SER A 101 -7.98 11.62 8.12
CA SER A 101 -8.93 10.54 8.36
C SER A 101 -8.72 9.34 7.44
N LYS A 102 -8.47 9.59 6.14
CA LYS A 102 -8.19 8.55 5.15
C LYS A 102 -6.86 7.85 5.43
N LEU A 103 -5.81 8.61 5.77
CA LEU A 103 -4.46 8.10 5.99
C LEU A 103 -4.35 7.20 7.22
N LYS A 104 -5.20 7.40 8.24
CA LYS A 104 -5.17 6.63 9.49
C LYS A 104 -5.17 5.11 9.31
N TYR A 105 -5.74 4.62 8.20
CA TYR A 105 -5.92 3.20 7.93
C TYR A 105 -5.19 2.73 6.66
N LEU A 106 -4.31 3.55 6.10
CA LEU A 106 -3.60 3.25 4.86
C LEU A 106 -2.12 3.00 5.12
N GLU A 107 -1.54 2.14 4.30
CA GLU A 107 -0.10 2.01 4.25
C GLU A 107 0.55 3.29 3.72
N PRO A 108 1.75 3.67 4.22
CA PRO A 108 2.39 4.94 3.87
C PRO A 108 2.52 5.18 2.36
N ILE A 109 2.97 4.19 1.58
CA ILE A 109 3.12 4.32 0.12
C ILE A 109 1.77 4.67 -0.52
N LYS A 110 0.72 3.93 -0.16
CA LYS A 110 -0.64 4.20 -0.67
C LYS A 110 -1.20 5.51 -0.17
N GLY A 111 -0.88 5.87 1.06
CA GLY A 111 -1.23 7.16 1.64
C GLY A 111 -0.65 8.33 0.84
N THR A 112 0.64 8.28 0.51
CA THR A 112 1.32 9.31 -0.30
C THR A 112 0.72 9.44 -1.70
N GLU A 113 0.40 8.32 -2.38
CA GLU A 113 -0.27 8.35 -3.69
C GLU A 113 -1.64 9.05 -3.60
N ILE A 114 -2.41 8.80 -2.53
CA ILE A 114 -3.71 9.43 -2.31
C ILE A 114 -3.58 10.92 -2.00
N ILE A 115 -2.58 11.31 -1.20
CA ILE A 115 -2.29 12.74 -0.96
C ILE A 115 -2.03 13.43 -2.29
N SER A 116 -1.12 12.89 -3.10
CA SER A 116 -0.73 13.45 -4.40
C SER A 116 -1.93 13.59 -5.35
N ASP A 117 -2.78 12.55 -5.44
CA ASP A 117 -4.01 12.58 -6.24
C ASP A 117 -5.00 13.65 -5.76
N GLU A 118 -5.23 13.73 -4.45
CA GLU A 118 -6.22 14.65 -3.89
C GLU A 118 -5.77 16.12 -4.03
N VAL A 119 -4.51 16.43 -3.70
CA VAL A 119 -4.03 17.83 -3.78
C VAL A 119 -3.87 18.30 -5.23
N SER A 120 -3.59 17.39 -6.17
CA SER A 120 -3.50 17.73 -7.59
C SER A 120 -4.83 18.27 -8.16
N LYS A 121 -5.97 17.81 -7.64
CA LYS A 121 -7.31 18.30 -8.04
C LYS A 121 -7.54 19.78 -7.71
N TYR A 122 -6.73 20.33 -6.80
CA TYR A 122 -6.75 21.75 -6.41
C TYR A 122 -5.62 22.56 -7.06
N GLY A 123 -4.92 21.97 -8.04
CA GLY A 123 -3.81 22.61 -8.74
C GLY A 123 -2.46 22.52 -8.03
N PHE A 124 -2.38 21.83 -6.88
CA PHE A 124 -1.12 21.59 -6.21
C PHE A 124 -0.48 20.31 -6.80
N ALA A 125 0.15 20.47 -7.96
CA ALA A 125 0.74 19.39 -8.72
C ALA A 125 2.07 19.84 -9.36
N TRP A 126 2.95 18.88 -9.61
CA TRP A 126 4.19 19.11 -10.33
C TRP A 126 3.92 19.38 -11.82
N GLU A 127 4.62 20.34 -12.41
CA GLU A 127 4.47 20.66 -13.84
C GLU A 127 5.23 19.66 -14.73
N ASN A 128 6.35 19.15 -14.25
CA ASN A 128 7.17 18.20 -14.98
C ASN A 128 8.06 17.37 -14.02
N TYR A 129 8.57 16.24 -14.53
CA TYR A 129 9.41 15.35 -13.74
C TYR A 129 10.75 15.95 -13.33
N SER A 130 11.26 16.98 -14.05
CA SER A 130 12.53 17.62 -13.70
C SER A 130 12.45 18.32 -12.35
N GLN A 131 11.35 19.03 -12.10
CA GLN A 131 11.11 19.67 -10.80
C GLN A 131 11.11 18.65 -9.65
N ILE A 132 10.55 17.45 -9.90
CA ILE A 132 10.52 16.39 -8.87
C ILE A 132 11.94 15.85 -8.64
N LEU A 133 12.73 15.65 -9.70
CA LEU A 133 14.13 15.23 -9.59
C LEU A 133 14.99 16.27 -8.87
N ASP A 134 14.78 17.55 -9.14
CA ASP A 134 15.45 18.63 -8.44
C ASP A 134 15.11 18.62 -6.95
N LYS A 135 13.82 18.40 -6.59
CA LYS A 135 13.40 18.26 -5.19
C LYS A 135 13.98 17.02 -4.52
N ILE A 136 14.07 15.88 -5.21
CA ILE A 136 14.76 14.69 -4.67
C ILE A 136 16.22 14.99 -4.34
N ASN A 137 16.92 15.74 -5.21
CA ASN A 137 18.30 16.13 -4.96
C ASN A 137 18.43 17.10 -3.77
N GLU A 138 17.47 18.00 -3.60
CA GLU A 138 17.37 18.90 -2.45
C GLU A 138 17.23 18.08 -1.15
N GLU A 139 16.24 17.18 -1.05
CA GLU A 139 16.02 16.33 0.12
C GLU A 139 17.22 15.42 0.44
N LEU A 140 17.90 14.90 -0.59
CA LEU A 140 19.14 14.15 -0.39
C LEU A 140 20.27 15.02 0.14
N GLY A 141 20.31 16.30 -0.21
CA GLY A 141 21.25 17.28 0.33
C GLY A 141 20.99 17.56 1.81
N GLU A 142 19.72 17.79 2.18
CA GLU A 142 19.29 18.04 3.55
C GLU A 142 19.51 16.82 4.44
N LEU A 143 19.18 15.62 3.95
CA LEU A 143 19.50 14.36 4.63
C LEU A 143 21.01 14.19 4.88
N LYS A 144 21.84 14.55 3.90
CA LYS A 144 23.30 14.48 4.07
C LYS A 144 23.79 15.45 5.16
N GLU A 145 23.28 16.67 5.17
CA GLU A 145 23.62 17.66 6.20
C GLU A 145 23.18 17.19 7.59
N ALA A 146 21.97 16.65 7.72
CA ALA A 146 21.47 16.06 8.98
C ALA A 146 22.35 14.91 9.48
N LEU A 147 22.83 14.05 8.55
CA LEU A 147 23.77 12.96 8.87
C LEU A 147 25.14 13.49 9.36
N GLU A 148 25.67 14.52 8.73
CA GLU A 148 26.94 15.15 9.13
C GLU A 148 26.83 15.79 10.52
N ASN A 149 25.68 16.41 10.82
CA ASN A 149 25.36 17.01 12.10
C ASN A 149 24.97 16.01 13.20
N LYS A 150 24.70 14.74 12.83
CA LYS A 150 24.22 13.66 13.71
C LYS A 150 22.92 14.02 14.43
N ASP A 151 22.07 14.78 13.77
CA ASP A 151 20.73 15.13 14.27
C ASP A 151 19.73 14.03 13.92
N GLU A 152 19.46 13.15 14.89
CA GLU A 152 18.57 12.00 14.69
C GLU A 152 17.15 12.39 14.29
N GLN A 153 16.64 13.52 14.74
CA GLN A 153 15.30 13.96 14.40
C GLN A 153 15.25 14.43 12.94
N SER A 154 16.17 15.31 12.54
CA SER A 154 16.27 15.78 11.16
C SER A 154 16.56 14.63 10.19
N ILE A 155 17.40 13.65 10.56
CA ILE A 155 17.64 12.45 9.73
C ILE A 155 16.33 11.69 9.43
N LYS A 156 15.43 11.58 10.40
CA LYS A 156 14.14 10.89 10.20
C LYS A 156 13.19 11.70 9.32
N GLU A 157 13.18 13.01 9.50
CA GLU A 157 12.35 13.94 8.72
C GLU A 157 12.78 13.91 7.26
N GLU A 158 14.06 14.17 6.98
CA GLU A 158 14.59 14.22 5.62
C GLU A 158 14.51 12.86 4.90
N MET A 159 14.73 11.75 5.62
CA MET A 159 14.50 10.42 5.06
C MET A 159 13.03 10.21 4.65
N GLY A 160 12.09 10.72 5.44
CA GLY A 160 10.67 10.71 5.12
C GLY A 160 10.36 11.51 3.86
N ASP A 161 10.98 12.70 3.71
CA ASP A 161 10.76 13.59 2.58
C ASP A 161 11.37 13.03 1.28
N VAL A 162 12.52 12.36 1.36
CA VAL A 162 13.07 11.57 0.23
C VAL A 162 12.08 10.49 -0.21
N PHE A 163 11.52 9.69 0.70
CA PHE A 163 10.53 8.67 0.35
C PHE A 163 9.27 9.27 -0.26
N PHE A 164 8.74 10.33 0.36
CA PHE A 164 7.56 11.02 -0.12
C PHE A 164 7.75 11.53 -1.55
N THR A 165 8.88 12.18 -1.84
CA THR A 165 9.17 12.74 -3.16
C THR A 165 9.42 11.67 -4.21
N LEU A 166 10.05 10.54 -3.86
CA LEU A 166 10.19 9.37 -4.75
C LEU A 166 8.83 8.76 -5.12
N ILE A 167 7.90 8.67 -4.17
CA ILE A 167 6.55 8.17 -4.43
C ILE A 167 5.78 9.17 -5.31
N ASN A 168 5.94 10.48 -5.10
CA ASN A 168 5.40 11.52 -5.97
C ASN A 168 5.89 11.39 -7.41
N LEU A 169 7.18 11.10 -7.61
CA LEU A 169 7.73 10.84 -8.94
C LEU A 169 7.05 9.63 -9.59
N SER A 170 6.88 8.54 -8.84
CA SER A 170 6.20 7.35 -9.34
C SER A 170 4.74 7.66 -9.73
N PHE A 171 4.03 8.43 -8.90
CA PHE A 171 2.66 8.87 -9.19
C PHE A 171 2.60 9.74 -10.45
N PHE A 172 3.50 10.73 -10.58
CA PHE A 172 3.59 11.59 -11.76
C PHE A 172 3.82 10.80 -13.05
N LEU A 173 4.67 9.77 -12.99
CA LEU A 173 4.96 8.88 -14.11
C LEU A 173 3.90 7.80 -14.36
N ASN A 174 2.80 7.80 -13.58
CA ASN A 174 1.77 6.77 -13.59
C ASN A 174 2.34 5.36 -13.36
N ILE A 175 3.33 5.26 -12.48
CA ILE A 175 3.97 4.02 -12.04
C ILE A 175 3.41 3.67 -10.66
N LYS A 176 3.00 2.42 -10.46
CA LYS A 176 2.52 1.94 -9.17
C LYS A 176 3.72 1.66 -8.24
N SER A 177 3.94 2.53 -7.27
CA SER A 177 5.09 2.52 -6.37
C SER A 177 5.27 1.17 -5.67
N GLN A 178 4.19 0.62 -5.11
CA GLN A 178 4.23 -0.65 -4.37
C GLN A 178 4.57 -1.84 -5.28
N GLU A 179 3.96 -1.93 -6.47
CA GLU A 179 4.26 -3.00 -7.44
C GLU A 179 5.72 -2.92 -7.90
N THR A 180 6.22 -1.72 -8.16
CA THR A 180 7.60 -1.49 -8.61
C THR A 180 8.61 -1.86 -7.51
N LEU A 181 8.33 -1.51 -6.26
CA LEU A 181 9.17 -1.90 -5.13
C LEU A 181 9.16 -3.42 -4.92
N ASN A 182 7.99 -4.07 -5.02
CA ASN A 182 7.87 -5.52 -4.97
C ASN A 182 8.68 -6.22 -6.08
N GLN A 183 8.68 -5.68 -7.29
CA GLN A 183 9.52 -6.21 -8.38
C GLN A 183 11.02 -6.07 -8.06
N ALA A 184 11.42 -4.95 -7.46
CA ALA A 184 12.81 -4.77 -7.02
C ALA A 184 13.20 -5.78 -5.93
N ASN A 185 12.31 -6.02 -4.96
CA ASN A 185 12.50 -7.04 -3.92
C ASN A 185 12.62 -8.45 -4.53
N LYS A 186 11.70 -8.84 -5.40
CA LYS A 186 11.75 -10.14 -6.10
C LYS A 186 13.06 -10.30 -6.90
N LYS A 187 13.50 -9.23 -7.57
CA LYS A 187 14.78 -9.22 -8.29
C LYS A 187 15.98 -9.39 -7.36
N PHE A 188 15.97 -8.74 -6.20
CA PHE A 188 17.01 -8.90 -5.18
C PHE A 188 17.06 -10.34 -4.68
N ILE A 189 15.91 -10.90 -4.28
CA ILE A 189 15.79 -12.25 -3.78
C ILE A 189 16.27 -13.28 -4.82
N LYS A 190 15.86 -13.11 -6.10
CA LYS A 190 16.35 -14.01 -7.19
C LYS A 190 17.86 -13.99 -7.32
N ARG A 191 18.50 -12.82 -7.22
CA ARG A 191 19.95 -12.70 -7.28
C ARG A 191 20.62 -13.29 -6.05
N PHE A 192 20.00 -13.17 -4.90
CA PHE A 192 20.52 -13.74 -3.67
C PHE A 192 20.44 -15.26 -3.67
N ALA A 193 19.35 -15.83 -4.15
CA ALA A 193 19.21 -17.29 -4.36
C ALA A 193 20.28 -17.86 -5.30
N PHE A 194 20.67 -17.13 -6.36
CA PHE A 194 21.81 -17.50 -7.18
C PHE A 194 23.12 -17.58 -6.37
N ILE A 195 23.33 -16.66 -5.43
CA ILE A 195 24.52 -16.68 -4.56
C ILE A 195 24.48 -17.90 -3.63
N GLU A 196 23.33 -18.19 -3.03
CA GLU A 196 23.13 -19.35 -2.16
C GLU A 196 23.46 -20.66 -2.90
N GLU A 197 22.93 -20.83 -4.11
CA GLU A 197 23.22 -21.97 -4.96
C GLU A 197 24.71 -22.13 -5.26
N LYS A 198 25.45 -21.03 -5.49
CA LYS A 198 26.89 -21.05 -5.76
C LYS A 198 27.75 -21.39 -4.52
N LEU A 199 27.19 -21.23 -3.34
CA LEU A 199 27.88 -21.42 -2.06
C LEU A 199 27.49 -22.72 -1.34
N ASP A 200 26.66 -23.58 -1.96
CA ASP A 200 26.11 -24.78 -1.32
C ASP A 200 25.56 -24.48 0.09
N ASP A 201 24.77 -23.44 0.23
CA ASP A 201 24.14 -22.93 1.47
C ASP A 201 25.14 -22.55 2.61
N LYS A 202 26.41 -22.31 2.31
CA LYS A 202 27.46 -21.98 3.31
C LYS A 202 27.76 -20.47 3.35
N ILE A 203 26.73 -19.65 3.32
CA ILE A 203 26.82 -18.17 3.26
C ILE A 203 27.56 -17.58 4.47
N ASP A 204 27.39 -18.16 5.66
CA ASP A 204 27.96 -17.73 6.92
C ASP A 204 29.52 -17.80 6.98
N LYS A 205 30.13 -18.57 6.05
CA LYS A 205 31.59 -18.76 5.97
C LYS A 205 32.29 -17.97 4.88
N VAL A 206 31.54 -17.13 4.15
CA VAL A 206 32.04 -16.46 2.96
C VAL A 206 32.49 -15.03 3.27
N THR A 207 33.58 -14.61 2.65
CA THR A 207 34.08 -13.24 2.80
C THR A 207 33.17 -12.24 2.07
N ARG A 208 33.14 -11.00 2.58
CA ARG A 208 32.42 -9.89 1.93
C ARG A 208 32.84 -9.66 0.47
N ASN A 209 34.10 -9.90 0.15
CA ASN A 209 34.62 -9.74 -1.22
C ASN A 209 34.07 -10.81 -2.16
N GLU A 210 33.97 -12.05 -1.69
CA GLU A 210 33.40 -13.16 -2.44
C GLU A 210 31.90 -12.91 -2.69
N LEU A 211 31.14 -12.48 -1.67
CA LEU A 211 29.73 -12.12 -1.83
C LEU A 211 29.53 -11.00 -2.88
N LYS A 212 30.40 -9.98 -2.87
CA LYS A 212 30.35 -8.92 -3.89
C LYS A 212 30.62 -9.46 -5.29
N ARG A 213 31.62 -10.36 -5.44
CA ARG A 213 31.93 -10.98 -6.73
C ARG A 213 30.75 -11.79 -7.27
N LEU A 214 30.13 -12.61 -6.42
CA LEU A 214 28.95 -13.40 -6.80
C LEU A 214 27.74 -12.52 -7.12
N TRP A 215 27.56 -11.43 -6.38
CA TRP A 215 26.52 -10.44 -6.68
C TRP A 215 26.68 -9.80 -8.06
N GLU A 216 27.91 -9.45 -8.47
CA GLU A 216 28.15 -8.92 -9.81
C GLU A 216 27.94 -9.99 -10.91
N LEU A 217 28.14 -11.27 -10.60
CA LEU A 217 27.78 -12.35 -11.52
C LEU A 217 26.25 -12.48 -11.64
N ALA A 218 25.53 -12.46 -10.51
CA ALA A 218 24.08 -12.57 -10.48
C ALA A 218 23.34 -11.41 -11.19
N LYS A 219 24.01 -10.27 -11.46
CA LYS A 219 23.46 -9.15 -12.26
C LYS A 219 23.47 -9.43 -13.76
N LYS A 220 24.30 -10.36 -14.22
CA LYS A 220 24.52 -10.67 -15.64
C LYS A 220 23.63 -11.81 -16.13
N ASP A 221 23.00 -12.53 -15.16
CA ASP A 221 22.10 -13.64 -15.36
C ASP A 221 20.64 -13.14 -15.28
#